data_66cfbbd80f323a3545ee257f96955dad
#
_entry.id   66cfbbd80f323a3545ee257f96955dad
#
_cell.length_a   1.000
_cell.length_b   1.000
_cell.length_c   1.000
_cell.angle_alpha   90.00
_cell.angle_beta   90.00
_cell.angle_gamma   90.00
#
_symmetry.space_group_name_H-M   'P 1'
#
loop_
_entity.id
_entity.type
_entity.pdbx_description
1 polymer ?
#
loop_
_entity_poly.entity_id
_entity_poly.type
_entity_poly.pdbx_seq_one_letter_code
_entity_poly.pdbx_strand_id
1 'polypeptide(L)'
;FTQEQIDAIVAKAVDKALADRQAKIDAAADKKVDVITNPQTTAASPDMAIPFGLKFSGYARYGAHFQTGDQKYVGVDGSYNGASAIGRLGNESNGGEFQISKAFKSAQGAIWDLNVMFDHWSDEVNLKKAYVGVTNVLESNPNAYIWAGRDFHQRPQQGINDYFWMNHDGQGAGVKNFDIGGVQFDVATVSQVKSCSPEVMADETNPSRITCTGSSDTGDNGHYALTTKTHNIKAGPIDVEVYANYGFDSKAVDSDARLDAWQGGLVLSHTNDSGVNKVILRYSDNSDNSVYNKTDDLTTVYASFEGSHKFTQQAQIEYLLAFHDYDNGKDNTDNRKNYGAIVRPMYFWNDVHSTWLEAGYQRVDYDQGGDNHGWKLTLSQNIAI
;
A
#
# COMPACT_ATOMS: atom_id res chain seq x y z
N PHE A 1 -0.46 23.13 59.76
CA PHE A 1 -0.35 21.77 59.24
C PHE A 1 0.99 21.18 59.66
N THR A 2 0.96 19.99 60.20
CA THR A 2 2.18 19.24 60.49
C THR A 2 2.78 18.69 59.20
N GLN A 3 4.09 18.38 59.22
CA GLN A 3 4.76 17.79 58.05
C GLN A 3 4.05 16.49 57.60
N GLU A 4 3.61 15.68 58.54
CA GLU A 4 2.86 14.44 58.30
C GLU A 4 1.51 14.67 57.61
N GLN A 5 0.82 15.77 57.93
CA GLN A 5 -0.42 16.16 57.22
C GLN A 5 -0.15 16.64 55.80
N ILE A 6 0.95 17.34 55.58
CA ILE A 6 1.36 17.79 54.25
C ILE A 6 1.72 16.57 53.39
N ASP A 7 2.51 15.66 53.90
CA ASP A 7 2.93 14.45 53.22
C ASP A 7 1.72 13.56 52.83
N ALA A 8 0.74 13.44 53.70
CA ALA A 8 -0.49 12.70 53.40
C ALA A 8 -1.35 13.37 52.34
N ILE A 9 -1.43 14.70 52.30
CA ILE A 9 -2.13 15.46 51.27
C ILE A 9 -1.43 15.32 49.93
N VAL A 10 -0.10 15.41 49.91
CA VAL A 10 0.72 15.25 48.68
C VAL A 10 0.58 13.82 48.15
N ALA A 11 0.70 12.79 48.98
CA ALA A 11 0.52 11.41 48.56
C ALA A 11 -0.86 11.17 47.92
N LYS A 12 -1.92 11.66 48.57
CA LYS A 12 -3.29 11.54 48.03
C LYS A 12 -3.50 12.30 46.72
N ALA A 13 -2.85 13.47 46.59
CA ALA A 13 -2.92 14.23 45.33
C ALA A 13 -2.17 13.54 44.19
N VAL A 14 -1.01 12.94 44.49
CA VAL A 14 -0.22 12.15 43.51
C VAL A 14 -0.98 10.90 43.09
N ASP A 15 -1.53 10.14 44.03
CA ASP A 15 -2.32 8.94 43.73
C ASP A 15 -3.55 9.27 42.87
N LYS A 16 -4.25 10.36 43.16
CA LYS A 16 -5.37 10.82 42.35
C LYS A 16 -4.90 11.22 40.95
N ALA A 17 -3.82 11.96 40.83
CA ALA A 17 -3.28 12.36 39.52
C ALA A 17 -2.85 11.16 38.66
N LEU A 18 -2.25 10.15 39.31
CA LEU A 18 -1.88 8.88 38.63
C LEU A 18 -3.12 8.10 38.18
N ALA A 19 -4.14 8.01 39.02
CA ALA A 19 -5.40 7.34 38.68
C ALA A 19 -6.14 8.06 37.53
N ASP A 20 -6.20 9.41 37.55
CA ASP A 20 -6.82 10.21 36.50
C ASP A 20 -6.04 10.08 35.19
N ARG A 21 -4.71 10.02 35.24
CA ARG A 21 -3.85 9.76 34.09
C ARG A 21 -4.11 8.36 33.51
N GLN A 22 -4.14 7.34 34.35
CA GLN A 22 -4.39 5.97 33.91
C GLN A 22 -5.78 5.84 33.27
N ALA A 23 -6.81 6.43 33.86
CA ALA A 23 -8.16 6.42 33.27
C ALA A 23 -8.22 7.07 31.89
N LYS A 24 -7.47 8.18 31.66
CA LYS A 24 -7.37 8.81 30.34
C LYS A 24 -6.66 7.91 29.32
N ILE A 25 -5.58 7.24 29.72
CA ILE A 25 -4.85 6.29 28.87
C ILE A 25 -5.76 5.13 28.50
N ASP A 26 -6.48 4.57 29.46
CA ASP A 26 -7.41 3.46 29.24
C ASP A 26 -8.55 3.85 28.28
N ALA A 27 -9.15 5.01 28.47
CA ALA A 27 -10.20 5.51 27.58
C ALA A 27 -9.70 5.75 26.14
N ALA A 28 -8.49 6.30 25.99
CA ALA A 28 -7.87 6.48 24.68
C ALA A 28 -7.55 5.14 24.01
N ALA A 29 -7.07 4.17 24.79
CA ALA A 29 -6.79 2.82 24.32
C ALA A 29 -8.07 2.10 23.88
N ASP A 30 -9.14 2.16 24.66
CA ASP A 30 -10.42 1.56 24.34
C ASP A 30 -11.01 2.15 23.04
N LYS A 31 -10.95 3.49 22.90
CA LYS A 31 -11.39 4.16 21.69
C LYS A 31 -10.58 3.72 20.44
N LYS A 32 -9.27 3.50 20.59
CA LYS A 32 -8.41 3.03 19.50
C LYS A 32 -8.72 1.57 19.11
N VAL A 33 -8.97 0.71 20.10
CA VAL A 33 -9.42 -0.67 19.84
C VAL A 33 -10.75 -0.64 19.10
N ASP A 34 -11.70 0.20 19.52
CA ASP A 34 -12.98 0.35 18.83
C ASP A 34 -12.82 0.80 17.38
N VAL A 35 -11.94 1.77 17.09
CA VAL A 35 -11.66 2.22 15.73
C VAL A 35 -11.06 1.10 14.87
N ILE A 36 -10.19 0.27 15.44
CA ILE A 36 -9.58 -0.85 14.71
C ILE A 36 -10.60 -1.97 14.47
N THR A 37 -11.41 -2.30 15.49
CA THR A 37 -12.37 -3.42 15.43
C THR A 37 -13.71 -3.06 14.81
N ASN A 38 -14.15 -1.80 14.97
CA ASN A 38 -15.42 -1.28 14.45
C ASN A 38 -15.15 0.02 13.67
N PRO A 39 -14.50 -0.02 12.51
CA PRO A 39 -14.37 1.20 11.71
C PRO A 39 -15.77 1.67 11.34
N GLN A 40 -16.06 2.93 11.58
CA GLN A 40 -17.25 3.57 10.99
C GLN A 40 -17.07 3.55 9.48
N THR A 41 -17.63 2.53 8.84
CA THR A 41 -17.80 2.56 7.41
C THR A 41 -18.86 3.64 7.14
N THR A 42 -18.55 4.56 6.26
CA THR A 42 -19.46 5.61 5.78
C THR A 42 -20.67 5.04 5.00
N ALA A 43 -20.68 3.74 4.74
CA ALA A 43 -21.83 3.01 4.26
C ALA A 43 -22.55 2.38 5.48
N ALA A 44 -23.85 2.60 5.60
CA ALA A 44 -24.69 1.98 6.59
C ALA A 44 -24.66 0.45 6.39
N SER A 45 -23.68 -0.19 7.00
CA SER A 45 -23.72 -1.64 7.15
C SER A 45 -24.74 -1.96 8.24
N PRO A 46 -25.62 -2.93 8.05
CA PRO A 46 -26.47 -3.39 9.14
C PRO A 46 -25.58 -3.77 10.32
N ASP A 47 -26.00 -3.39 11.52
CA ASP A 47 -25.35 -3.73 12.79
C ASP A 47 -25.22 -5.26 12.94
N MET A 48 -24.25 -5.85 12.28
CA MET A 48 -23.86 -7.23 12.54
C MET A 48 -22.86 -7.19 13.68
N ALA A 49 -23.29 -7.60 14.86
CA ALA A 49 -22.39 -7.89 15.96
C ALA A 49 -21.36 -8.92 15.47
N ILE A 50 -20.12 -8.49 15.25
CA ILE A 50 -19.06 -9.38 14.82
C ILE A 50 -18.64 -10.20 16.03
N PRO A 51 -18.81 -11.54 16.00
CA PRO A 51 -18.45 -12.40 17.12
C PRO A 51 -16.99 -12.21 17.50
N PHE A 52 -16.69 -12.16 18.80
CA PHE A 52 -15.34 -12.11 19.35
C PHE A 52 -14.54 -10.83 19.05
N GLY A 53 -15.16 -9.74 18.57
CA GLY A 53 -14.49 -8.49 18.20
C GLY A 53 -13.52 -8.66 17.02
N LEU A 54 -13.86 -9.56 16.10
CA LEU A 54 -13.14 -9.71 14.82
C LEU A 54 -13.63 -8.67 13.83
N LYS A 55 -12.71 -8.06 13.10
CA LYS A 55 -13.01 -7.21 11.94
C LYS A 55 -12.75 -7.97 10.67
N PHE A 56 -13.77 -8.00 9.79
CA PHE A 56 -13.61 -8.46 8.42
C PHE A 56 -13.52 -7.26 7.49
N SER A 57 -12.57 -7.29 6.55
CA SER A 57 -12.45 -6.30 5.49
C SER A 57 -11.96 -6.98 4.23
N GLY A 58 -12.28 -6.39 3.08
CA GLY A 58 -11.84 -6.95 1.81
C GLY A 58 -12.69 -6.47 0.65
N TYR A 59 -12.41 -7.04 -0.50
CA TYR A 59 -13.17 -6.82 -1.72
C TYR A 59 -13.08 -8.06 -2.62
N ALA A 60 -14.03 -8.19 -3.52
CA ALA A 60 -14.00 -9.16 -4.61
C ALA A 60 -14.45 -8.49 -5.90
N ARG A 61 -13.79 -8.83 -6.99
CA ARG A 61 -14.10 -8.39 -8.34
C ARG A 61 -14.31 -9.63 -9.20
N TYR A 62 -15.52 -9.81 -9.71
CA TYR A 62 -15.86 -10.90 -10.62
C TYR A 62 -16.69 -10.36 -11.76
N GLY A 63 -16.35 -10.75 -12.97
CA GLY A 63 -17.06 -10.33 -14.17
C GLY A 63 -16.86 -11.30 -15.32
N ALA A 64 -17.77 -11.26 -16.26
CA ALA A 64 -17.64 -11.91 -17.55
C ALA A 64 -17.26 -10.86 -18.58
N HIS A 65 -16.29 -11.19 -19.43
CA HIS A 65 -15.89 -10.34 -20.55
C HIS A 65 -16.52 -10.88 -21.83
N PHE A 66 -17.25 -10.01 -22.51
CA PHE A 66 -17.67 -10.23 -23.89
C PHE A 66 -16.90 -9.25 -24.80
N GLN A 67 -16.30 -9.75 -25.85
CA GLN A 67 -15.51 -8.95 -26.78
C GLN A 67 -15.90 -9.26 -28.22
N THR A 68 -15.77 -8.27 -29.09
CA THR A 68 -16.04 -8.41 -30.53
C THR A 68 -14.76 -8.52 -31.36
N GLY A 69 -13.59 -8.38 -30.74
CA GLY A 69 -12.26 -8.48 -31.34
C GLY A 69 -11.36 -9.42 -30.55
N ASP A 70 -10.07 -9.43 -30.88
CA ASP A 70 -9.09 -10.35 -30.30
C ASP A 70 -8.57 -9.91 -28.93
N GLN A 71 -8.75 -8.64 -28.54
CA GLN A 71 -8.26 -8.10 -27.29
C GLN A 71 -9.28 -8.30 -26.16
N LYS A 72 -8.85 -8.98 -25.09
CA LYS A 72 -9.60 -9.06 -23.84
C LYS A 72 -9.49 -7.78 -23.01
N TYR A 73 -8.29 -7.23 -22.93
CA TYR A 73 -7.99 -5.98 -22.25
C TYR A 73 -7.47 -4.94 -23.23
N VAL A 74 -7.83 -3.68 -23.00
CA VAL A 74 -7.32 -2.57 -23.81
C VAL A 74 -6.09 -2.01 -23.10
N GLY A 75 -4.93 -2.16 -23.73
CA GLY A 75 -3.64 -1.70 -23.21
C GLY A 75 -2.71 -1.27 -24.32
N VAL A 76 -1.56 -0.72 -23.96
CA VAL A 76 -0.50 -0.31 -24.88
C VAL A 76 0.77 -1.05 -24.49
N ASP A 77 1.36 -1.78 -25.43
CA ASP A 77 2.58 -2.56 -25.19
C ASP A 77 3.73 -1.66 -24.75
N GLY A 78 4.50 -2.12 -23.75
CA GLY A 78 5.59 -1.36 -23.13
C GLY A 78 5.15 -0.40 -22.01
N SER A 79 3.86 -0.34 -21.70
CA SER A 79 3.36 0.51 -20.62
C SER A 79 3.91 0.10 -19.25
N TYR A 80 4.27 1.09 -18.43
CA TYR A 80 4.86 0.91 -17.09
C TYR A 80 3.97 0.14 -16.11
N ASN A 81 2.67 0.08 -16.36
CA ASN A 81 1.67 -0.62 -15.52
C ASN A 81 0.74 -1.52 -16.38
N GLY A 82 1.25 -2.08 -17.46
CA GLY A 82 0.46 -2.94 -18.35
C GLY A 82 -0.82 -2.25 -18.84
N ALA A 83 -1.89 -3.02 -19.01
CA ALA A 83 -3.17 -2.49 -19.50
C ALA A 83 -3.80 -1.45 -18.57
N SER A 84 -3.52 -1.48 -17.27
CA SER A 84 -4.09 -0.52 -16.32
C SER A 84 -3.52 0.90 -16.46
N ALA A 85 -2.37 1.08 -17.12
CA ALA A 85 -1.78 2.39 -17.38
C ALA A 85 -2.70 3.35 -18.16
N ILE A 86 -3.63 2.80 -18.95
CA ILE A 86 -4.62 3.56 -19.72
C ILE A 86 -5.98 3.69 -19.01
N GLY A 87 -6.03 3.30 -17.73
CA GLY A 87 -7.22 3.31 -16.88
C GLY A 87 -7.66 1.91 -16.46
N ARG A 88 -8.13 1.82 -15.22
CA ARG A 88 -8.48 0.56 -14.58
C ARG A 88 -9.77 -0.05 -15.11
N LEU A 89 -10.82 0.77 -15.32
CA LEU A 89 -12.15 0.26 -15.64
C LEU A 89 -12.15 -0.61 -16.90
N GLY A 90 -12.71 -1.81 -16.78
CA GLY A 90 -12.73 -2.80 -17.84
C GLY A 90 -11.41 -3.57 -18.06
N ASN A 91 -10.35 -3.23 -17.30
CA ASN A 91 -9.06 -3.93 -17.32
C ASN A 91 -8.82 -4.74 -16.02
N GLU A 92 -9.81 -4.85 -15.16
CA GLU A 92 -9.72 -5.57 -13.90
C GLU A 92 -9.82 -7.08 -14.10
N SER A 93 -8.96 -7.82 -13.40
CA SER A 93 -9.02 -9.29 -13.34
C SER A 93 -10.02 -9.76 -12.28
N ASN A 94 -10.47 -11.02 -12.40
CA ASN A 94 -11.31 -11.69 -11.42
C ASN A 94 -10.49 -12.12 -10.20
N GLY A 95 -11.05 -11.88 -9.02
CA GLY A 95 -10.43 -12.24 -7.74
C GLY A 95 -10.71 -11.20 -6.67
N GLY A 96 -9.92 -11.23 -5.63
CA GLY A 96 -10.06 -10.29 -4.53
C GLY A 96 -9.17 -10.62 -3.35
N GLU A 97 -9.36 -9.86 -2.28
CA GLU A 97 -8.62 -9.98 -1.04
C GLU A 97 -9.57 -9.90 0.14
N PHE A 98 -9.30 -10.66 1.19
CA PHE A 98 -10.03 -10.53 2.44
C PHE A 98 -9.10 -10.61 3.63
N GLN A 99 -9.35 -9.76 4.62
CA GLN A 99 -8.55 -9.63 5.82
C GLN A 99 -9.41 -9.84 7.06
N ILE A 100 -8.83 -10.55 8.03
CA ILE A 100 -9.35 -10.70 9.38
C ILE A 100 -8.37 -9.99 10.32
N SER A 101 -8.91 -9.11 11.15
CA SER A 101 -8.12 -8.36 12.13
C SER A 101 -8.77 -8.44 13.51
N LYS A 102 -7.93 -8.40 14.55
CA LYS A 102 -8.37 -8.28 15.93
C LYS A 102 -7.44 -7.35 16.70
N ALA A 103 -8.01 -6.43 17.47
CA ALA A 103 -7.27 -5.61 18.42
C ALA A 103 -7.63 -5.99 19.85
N PHE A 104 -6.68 -5.82 20.76
CA PHE A 104 -6.86 -6.03 22.20
C PHE A 104 -5.92 -5.15 23.02
N LYS A 105 -6.32 -4.88 24.23
CA LYS A 105 -5.53 -4.09 25.19
C LYS A 105 -4.94 -5.02 26.25
N SER A 106 -3.63 -4.87 26.51
CA SER A 106 -2.99 -5.56 27.63
C SER A 106 -3.34 -4.89 28.97
N ALA A 107 -3.11 -5.59 30.06
CA ALA A 107 -3.29 -5.04 31.41
C ALA A 107 -2.42 -3.79 31.67
N GLN A 108 -1.31 -3.65 30.98
CA GLN A 108 -0.38 -2.51 31.06
C GLN A 108 -0.75 -1.36 30.10
N GLY A 109 -1.87 -1.48 29.37
CA GLY A 109 -2.35 -0.46 28.45
C GLY A 109 -1.77 -0.49 27.04
N ALA A 110 -0.88 -1.44 26.71
CA ALA A 110 -0.43 -1.63 25.34
C ALA A 110 -1.58 -2.12 24.45
N ILE A 111 -1.68 -1.58 23.24
CA ILE A 111 -2.72 -1.92 22.27
C ILE A 111 -2.09 -2.75 21.18
N TRP A 112 -2.53 -3.99 21.08
CA TRP A 112 -2.08 -4.96 20.09
C TRP A 112 -3.10 -5.14 19.00
N ASP A 113 -2.63 -5.43 17.77
CA ASP A 113 -3.46 -5.91 16.69
C ASP A 113 -2.81 -7.09 15.98
N LEU A 114 -3.66 -8.03 15.59
CA LEU A 114 -3.30 -9.19 14.78
C LEU A 114 -4.00 -9.06 13.45
N ASN A 115 -3.29 -9.32 12.35
CA ASN A 115 -3.81 -9.18 11.01
C ASN A 115 -3.42 -10.37 10.15
N VAL A 116 -4.41 -10.95 9.47
CA VAL A 116 -4.22 -12.01 8.49
C VAL A 116 -5.00 -11.67 7.23
N MET A 117 -4.37 -11.70 6.08
CA MET A 117 -5.01 -11.45 4.79
C MET A 117 -4.70 -12.58 3.81
N PHE A 118 -5.71 -12.92 3.04
CA PHE A 118 -5.64 -13.84 1.92
C PHE A 118 -6.07 -13.15 0.64
N ASP A 119 -5.51 -13.56 -0.49
CA ASP A 119 -6.07 -13.27 -1.80
C ASP A 119 -6.65 -14.53 -2.45
N HIS A 120 -7.45 -14.32 -3.49
CA HIS A 120 -8.04 -15.40 -4.28
C HIS A 120 -8.10 -15.00 -5.76
N TRP A 121 -6.93 -14.88 -6.36
CA TRP A 121 -6.77 -14.69 -7.80
C TRP A 121 -6.61 -16.05 -8.47
N SER A 122 -7.27 -16.26 -9.62
CA SER A 122 -7.10 -17.49 -10.40
C SER A 122 -7.46 -18.78 -9.66
N ASP A 123 -8.51 -18.77 -8.83
CA ASP A 123 -9.01 -19.91 -8.05
C ASP A 123 -8.06 -20.46 -6.97
N GLU A 124 -6.97 -19.77 -6.69
CA GLU A 124 -6.04 -20.09 -5.61
C GLU A 124 -6.23 -19.14 -4.42
N VAL A 125 -6.05 -19.66 -3.21
CA VAL A 125 -6.04 -18.88 -1.98
C VAL A 125 -4.62 -18.80 -1.45
N ASN A 126 -4.06 -17.58 -1.38
CA ASN A 126 -2.70 -17.36 -0.93
C ASN A 126 -2.66 -16.45 0.29
N LEU A 127 -1.75 -16.74 1.23
CA LEU A 127 -1.47 -15.88 2.36
C LEU A 127 -0.72 -14.63 1.90
N LYS A 128 -1.29 -13.45 2.17
CA LYS A 128 -0.68 -12.15 1.83
C LYS A 128 -0.15 -11.41 3.03
N LYS A 129 -0.89 -11.42 4.15
CA LYS A 129 -0.45 -10.78 5.38
C LYS A 129 -0.60 -11.73 6.56
N ALA A 130 0.38 -11.71 7.45
CA ALA A 130 0.35 -12.33 8.77
C ALA A 130 1.31 -11.55 9.66
N TYR A 131 0.80 -10.55 10.36
CA TYR A 131 1.62 -9.69 11.20
C TYR A 131 0.92 -9.27 12.48
N VAL A 132 1.71 -8.88 13.43
CA VAL A 132 1.31 -8.30 14.71
C VAL A 132 1.88 -6.91 14.83
N GLY A 133 1.11 -6.00 15.41
CA GLY A 133 1.56 -4.67 15.76
C GLY A 133 1.19 -4.28 17.17
N VAL A 134 1.87 -3.28 17.69
CA VAL A 134 1.61 -2.75 19.02
C VAL A 134 1.83 -1.23 19.07
N THR A 135 0.94 -0.53 19.76
CA THR A 135 1.10 0.89 20.11
C THR A 135 0.96 1.08 21.61
N ASN A 136 1.24 2.30 22.06
CA ASN A 136 1.17 2.67 23.49
C ASN A 136 2.13 1.88 24.37
N VAL A 137 3.33 1.57 23.84
CA VAL A 137 4.43 0.91 24.55
C VAL A 137 5.59 1.87 24.85
N LEU A 138 5.70 2.96 24.12
CA LEU A 138 6.70 4.00 24.32
C LEU A 138 6.03 5.22 24.96
N GLU A 139 6.41 5.55 26.21
CA GLU A 139 5.80 6.66 26.95
C GLU A 139 5.96 8.01 26.23
N SER A 140 7.14 8.26 25.63
CA SER A 140 7.43 9.48 24.85
C SER A 140 6.77 9.50 23.47
N ASN A 141 6.36 8.34 22.94
CA ASN A 141 5.79 8.15 21.61
C ASN A 141 4.64 7.13 21.64
N PRO A 142 3.51 7.44 22.29
CA PRO A 142 2.41 6.47 22.46
C PRO A 142 1.73 6.09 21.15
N ASN A 143 1.89 6.88 20.09
CA ASN A 143 1.35 6.61 18.75
C ASN A 143 2.33 5.85 17.84
N ALA A 144 3.58 5.67 18.26
CA ALA A 144 4.51 4.84 17.52
C ALA A 144 3.98 3.40 17.44
N TYR A 145 3.95 2.86 16.23
CA TYR A 145 3.43 1.53 15.94
C TYR A 145 4.60 0.62 15.60
N ILE A 146 4.90 -0.31 16.49
CA ILE A 146 5.94 -1.32 16.31
C ILE A 146 5.26 -2.56 15.73
N TRP A 147 5.76 -3.10 14.63
CA TRP A 147 5.17 -4.23 13.95
C TRP A 147 6.21 -5.27 13.54
N ALA A 148 5.78 -6.51 13.42
CA ALA A 148 6.58 -7.61 12.90
C ALA A 148 5.70 -8.64 12.21
N GLY A 149 6.22 -9.23 11.14
CA GLY A 149 5.54 -10.25 10.36
C GLY A 149 5.58 -9.96 8.87
N ARG A 150 4.63 -10.54 8.13
CA ARG A 150 4.45 -10.36 6.69
C ARG A 150 3.34 -9.35 6.43
N ASP A 151 3.63 -8.28 5.70
CA ASP A 151 2.67 -7.22 5.39
C ASP A 151 2.84 -6.68 3.96
N PHE A 152 1.79 -6.02 3.48
CA PHE A 152 1.89 -5.09 2.36
C PHE A 152 2.60 -3.83 2.85
N HIS A 153 3.91 -3.83 2.71
CA HIS A 153 4.75 -2.80 3.25
C HIS A 153 5.11 -1.76 2.19
N GLN A 154 5.03 -0.49 2.55
CA GLN A 154 5.34 0.66 1.70
C GLN A 154 4.86 0.47 0.26
N ARG A 155 3.54 0.27 0.14
CA ARG A 155 2.82 -0.04 -1.10
C ARG A 155 1.77 1.03 -1.41
N PRO A 156 2.18 2.29 -1.65
CA PRO A 156 1.26 3.35 -2.00
C PRO A 156 0.69 3.13 -3.40
N GLN A 157 -0.64 3.21 -3.50
CA GLN A 157 -1.40 2.91 -4.71
C GLN A 157 -2.09 4.14 -5.28
N GLN A 158 -2.10 4.25 -6.59
CA GLN A 158 -2.95 5.17 -7.35
C GLN A 158 -4.21 4.42 -7.79
N GLY A 159 -5.38 4.82 -7.26
CA GLY A 159 -6.61 4.06 -7.45
C GLY A 159 -7.19 4.10 -8.87
N ILE A 160 -6.89 5.14 -9.65
CA ILE A 160 -7.45 5.33 -11.00
C ILE A 160 -6.87 4.34 -12.01
N ASN A 161 -5.63 3.87 -11.80
CA ASN A 161 -4.93 2.94 -12.69
C ASN A 161 -4.36 1.71 -11.96
N ASP A 162 -4.70 1.50 -10.69
CA ASP A 162 -4.19 0.41 -9.84
C ASP A 162 -2.65 0.34 -9.75
N TYR A 163 -1.93 1.45 -9.94
CA TYR A 163 -0.48 1.44 -9.92
C TYR A 163 0.09 1.59 -8.51
N PHE A 164 0.92 0.63 -8.12
CA PHE A 164 1.78 0.72 -6.94
C PHE A 164 3.09 1.40 -7.34
N TRP A 165 3.20 2.70 -7.13
CA TRP A 165 4.38 3.46 -7.52
C TRP A 165 5.60 3.17 -6.64
N MET A 166 5.41 2.56 -5.47
CA MET A 166 6.39 1.81 -4.68
C MET A 166 5.76 0.51 -4.21
N ASN A 167 6.57 -0.56 -4.05
CA ASN A 167 6.11 -1.83 -3.51
C ASN A 167 7.25 -2.57 -2.81
N HIS A 168 7.13 -2.71 -1.48
CA HIS A 168 8.04 -3.46 -0.65
C HIS A 168 7.31 -4.50 0.20
N ASP A 169 6.28 -5.14 -0.40
CA ASP A 169 5.57 -6.25 0.25
C ASP A 169 6.56 -7.31 0.69
N GLY A 170 6.52 -7.68 1.96
CA GLY A 170 7.52 -8.58 2.49
C GLY A 170 7.31 -8.93 3.96
N GLN A 171 8.26 -9.66 4.49
CA GLN A 171 8.30 -10.02 5.90
C GLN A 171 9.46 -9.33 6.60
N GLY A 172 9.19 -8.83 7.79
CA GLY A 172 10.20 -8.10 8.57
C GLY A 172 9.63 -7.44 9.79
N ALA A 173 10.24 -6.34 10.18
CA ALA A 173 9.83 -5.57 11.33
C ALA A 173 10.16 -4.08 11.16
N GLY A 174 9.46 -3.25 11.86
CA GLY A 174 9.72 -1.82 11.83
C GLY A 174 8.90 -1.02 12.83
N VAL A 175 9.07 0.27 12.77
CA VAL A 175 8.29 1.25 13.50
C VAL A 175 7.66 2.23 12.52
N LYS A 176 6.40 2.60 12.77
CA LYS A 176 5.67 3.64 12.03
C LYS A 176 5.24 4.75 12.99
N ASN A 177 5.11 5.97 12.46
CA ASN A 177 4.62 7.13 13.21
C ASN A 177 5.47 7.50 14.45
N PHE A 178 6.78 7.26 14.39
CA PHE A 178 7.67 7.72 15.45
C PHE A 178 7.83 9.24 15.36
N ASP A 179 7.31 9.97 16.35
CA ASP A 179 7.23 11.43 16.34
C ASP A 179 8.49 12.07 16.91
N ILE A 180 9.07 13.01 16.17
CA ILE A 180 10.14 13.89 16.62
C ILE A 180 9.72 15.32 16.29
N GLY A 181 9.22 16.04 17.30
CA GLY A 181 8.86 17.44 17.15
C GLY A 181 7.70 17.69 16.18
N GLY A 182 6.78 16.74 16.03
CA GLY A 182 5.63 16.82 15.13
C GLY A 182 5.86 16.21 13.76
N VAL A 183 7.10 15.90 13.39
CA VAL A 183 7.43 15.15 12.16
C VAL A 183 7.46 13.66 12.49
N GLN A 184 6.83 12.84 11.66
CA GLN A 184 6.73 11.40 11.86
C GLN A 184 7.66 10.63 10.94
N PHE A 185 8.27 9.58 11.49
CA PHE A 185 9.22 8.71 10.83
C PHE A 185 8.75 7.27 10.86
N ASP A 186 8.78 6.62 9.69
CA ASP A 186 8.61 5.18 9.54
C ASP A 186 9.96 4.60 9.09
N VAL A 187 10.38 3.52 9.74
CA VAL A 187 11.60 2.79 9.40
C VAL A 187 11.33 1.30 9.52
N ALA A 188 11.71 0.52 8.52
CA ALA A 188 11.60 -0.92 8.56
C ALA A 188 12.72 -1.62 7.78
N THR A 189 13.02 -2.84 8.22
CA THR A 189 13.80 -3.79 7.43
C THR A 189 12.89 -4.94 7.05
N VAL A 190 12.80 -5.19 5.75
CA VAL A 190 11.92 -6.23 5.18
C VAL A 190 12.68 -7.07 4.17
N SER A 191 12.25 -8.32 4.00
CA SER A 191 12.72 -9.20 2.94
C SER A 191 11.58 -9.56 2.00
N GLN A 192 11.88 -9.68 0.72
CA GLN A 192 10.90 -10.13 -0.26
C GLN A 192 10.48 -11.57 0.04
N VAL A 193 9.18 -11.82 0.08
CA VAL A 193 8.66 -13.17 0.26
C VAL A 193 8.81 -13.96 -1.03
N LYS A 194 9.34 -15.15 -0.92
CA LYS A 194 9.39 -16.08 -2.03
C LYS A 194 8.02 -16.68 -2.24
N SER A 195 7.40 -16.37 -3.37
CA SER A 195 6.24 -17.11 -3.84
C SER A 195 6.72 -18.48 -4.32
N CYS A 196 6.25 -19.54 -3.71
CA CYS A 196 6.39 -20.88 -4.29
C CYS A 196 5.34 -21.00 -5.39
N SER A 197 5.73 -20.82 -6.64
CA SER A 197 4.96 -21.41 -7.73
C SER A 197 5.24 -22.91 -7.67
N PRO A 198 4.25 -23.78 -7.47
CA PRO A 198 4.45 -25.20 -7.62
C PRO A 198 4.76 -25.46 -9.11
N GLU A 199 6.02 -25.42 -9.49
CA GLU A 199 6.42 -26.19 -10.65
C GLU A 199 6.18 -27.63 -10.24
N VAL A 200 5.16 -28.24 -10.79
CA VAL A 200 4.95 -29.66 -10.77
C VAL A 200 6.09 -30.28 -11.58
N MET A 201 7.26 -30.36 -10.98
CA MET A 201 8.27 -31.29 -11.40
C MET A 201 7.72 -32.63 -10.97
N ALA A 202 7.15 -33.37 -11.92
CA ALA A 202 6.88 -34.79 -11.76
C ALA A 202 8.21 -35.42 -11.41
N ASP A 203 8.44 -35.65 -10.11
CA ASP A 203 9.46 -36.58 -9.67
C ASP A 203 8.94 -37.96 -10.13
N GLU A 204 9.59 -38.55 -11.12
CA GLU A 204 9.23 -39.85 -11.65
C GLU A 204 9.20 -40.94 -10.55
N THR A 205 9.81 -40.68 -9.40
CA THR A 205 9.88 -41.59 -8.25
C THR A 205 8.83 -41.27 -7.17
N ASN A 206 8.26 -40.07 -7.14
CA ASN A 206 7.21 -39.69 -6.17
C ASN A 206 6.30 -38.56 -6.70
N PRO A 207 5.22 -38.88 -7.44
CA PRO A 207 4.34 -37.92 -8.08
C PRO A 207 3.56 -37.02 -7.10
N SER A 208 3.63 -37.27 -5.80
CA SER A 208 2.94 -36.48 -4.77
C SER A 208 3.86 -35.46 -4.11
N ARG A 209 5.13 -35.38 -4.49
CA ARG A 209 6.06 -34.39 -3.91
C ARG A 209 6.09 -33.13 -4.72
N ILE A 210 5.43 -32.07 -4.20
CA ILE A 210 5.59 -30.70 -4.68
C ILE A 210 6.93 -30.19 -4.13
N THR A 211 7.91 -30.02 -5.01
CA THR A 211 9.19 -29.42 -4.63
C THR A 211 9.17 -27.96 -5.07
N CYS A 212 9.19 -27.05 -4.11
CA CYS A 212 9.51 -25.65 -4.38
C CYS A 212 11.02 -25.56 -4.64
N THR A 213 11.44 -25.51 -5.88
CA THR A 213 12.83 -25.25 -6.21
C THR A 213 13.20 -23.84 -5.76
N GLY A 214 14.18 -23.76 -4.87
CA GLY A 214 14.72 -22.49 -4.36
C GLY A 214 14.04 -21.92 -3.13
N SER A 215 13.31 -22.67 -2.30
CA SER A 215 12.89 -22.22 -0.97
C SER A 215 14.10 -22.18 -0.04
N SER A 216 14.43 -20.98 0.48
CA SER A 216 15.21 -20.93 1.71
C SER A 216 14.29 -21.36 2.87
N ASP A 217 14.85 -21.97 3.90
CA ASP A 217 14.10 -22.36 5.12
C ASP A 217 13.46 -21.15 5.83
N THR A 218 13.88 -19.93 5.48
CA THR A 218 13.40 -18.67 6.03
C THR A 218 12.18 -18.10 5.31
N GLY A 219 11.80 -18.63 4.13
CA GLY A 219 10.68 -18.11 3.32
C GLY A 219 10.97 -16.79 2.61
N ASP A 220 12.21 -16.30 2.62
CA ASP A 220 12.67 -15.16 1.84
C ASP A 220 13.50 -15.62 0.61
N ASN A 221 13.69 -14.73 -0.35
CA ASN A 221 14.49 -15.01 -1.55
C ASN A 221 15.90 -14.42 -1.49
N GLY A 222 16.33 -13.89 -0.34
CA GLY A 222 17.64 -13.26 -0.15
C GLY A 222 17.72 -11.79 -0.55
N HIS A 223 16.61 -11.18 -0.99
CA HIS A 223 16.53 -9.76 -1.32
C HIS A 223 15.89 -8.97 -0.19
N TYR A 224 16.58 -7.94 0.29
CA TYR A 224 16.20 -7.14 1.45
C TYR A 224 16.04 -5.67 1.10
N ALA A 225 15.25 -4.97 1.89
CA ALA A 225 15.10 -3.52 1.82
C ALA A 225 15.15 -2.90 3.22
N LEU A 226 15.93 -1.85 3.36
CA LEU A 226 15.78 -0.86 4.41
C LEU A 226 14.90 0.26 3.85
N THR A 227 13.73 0.46 4.43
CA THR A 227 12.75 1.43 3.97
C THR A 227 12.57 2.55 4.98
N THR A 228 12.43 3.77 4.50
CA THR A 228 12.13 4.92 5.33
C THR A 228 11.03 5.77 4.70
N LYS A 229 10.23 6.39 5.56
CA LYS A 229 9.26 7.41 5.19
C LYS A 229 9.26 8.50 6.25
N THR A 230 9.38 9.75 5.84
CA THR A 230 9.20 10.92 6.69
C THR A 230 7.92 11.62 6.28
N HIS A 231 7.00 11.86 7.20
CA HIS A 231 5.68 12.38 6.91
C HIS A 231 5.16 13.29 8.04
N ASN A 232 3.90 13.71 7.94
CA ASN A 232 3.30 14.74 8.79
C ASN A 232 4.07 16.07 8.74
N ILE A 233 4.65 16.37 7.57
CA ILE A 233 5.32 17.64 7.31
C ILE A 233 4.32 18.59 6.64
N LYS A 234 4.14 19.77 7.19
CA LYS A 234 3.25 20.80 6.64
C LYS A 234 4.04 21.96 6.06
N ALA A 235 3.86 22.22 4.76
CA ALA A 235 4.37 23.38 4.07
C ALA A 235 3.19 24.30 3.66
N GLY A 236 2.67 25.06 4.60
CA GLY A 236 1.41 25.80 4.44
C GLY A 236 0.24 24.81 4.27
N PRO A 237 -0.54 24.88 3.17
CA PRO A 237 -1.66 23.98 2.91
C PRO A 237 -1.20 22.63 2.30
N ILE A 238 0.09 22.42 2.10
CA ILE A 238 0.65 21.23 1.45
C ILE A 238 1.16 20.25 2.50
N ASP A 239 0.72 19.01 2.41
CA ASP A 239 1.31 17.88 3.10
C ASP A 239 2.48 17.32 2.30
N VAL A 240 3.60 17.06 2.96
CA VAL A 240 4.81 16.55 2.33
C VAL A 240 5.16 15.17 2.92
N GLU A 241 5.42 14.21 2.03
CA GLU A 241 5.98 12.91 2.40
C GLU A 241 7.27 12.67 1.62
N VAL A 242 8.30 12.17 2.29
CA VAL A 242 9.60 11.85 1.70
C VAL A 242 9.93 10.39 1.97
N TYR A 243 10.38 9.69 0.95
CA TYR A 243 10.77 8.28 1.00
C TYR A 243 12.24 8.14 0.63
N ALA A 244 12.95 7.27 1.33
CA ALA A 244 14.30 6.86 0.96
C ALA A 244 14.46 5.37 1.30
N ASN A 245 14.78 4.56 0.29
CA ASN A 245 14.88 3.12 0.39
C ASN A 245 16.22 2.63 -0.13
N TYR A 246 16.73 1.59 0.49
CA TYR A 246 17.95 0.91 0.08
C TYR A 246 17.70 -0.59 -0.02
N GLY A 247 17.97 -1.17 -1.18
CA GLY A 247 17.89 -2.59 -1.44
C GLY A 247 19.26 -3.24 -1.44
N PHE A 248 19.38 -4.38 -0.79
CA PHE A 248 20.60 -5.16 -0.71
C PHE A 248 20.33 -6.65 -0.74
N ASP A 249 21.33 -7.44 -1.09
CA ASP A 249 21.23 -8.89 -1.21
C ASP A 249 21.99 -9.59 -0.09
N SER A 250 21.43 -10.71 0.38
CA SER A 250 22.09 -11.57 1.35
C SER A 250 23.21 -12.39 0.69
N LYS A 251 24.04 -13.02 1.54
CA LYS A 251 25.10 -13.95 1.06
C LYS A 251 24.54 -15.22 0.42
N ALA A 252 23.23 -15.48 0.55
CA ALA A 252 22.57 -16.61 -0.12
C ALA A 252 22.36 -16.37 -1.62
N VAL A 253 22.36 -15.10 -2.06
CA VAL A 253 22.38 -14.74 -3.49
C VAL A 253 23.80 -14.92 -4.01
N ASP A 254 23.94 -15.45 -5.22
CA ASP A 254 25.25 -15.62 -5.88
C ASP A 254 26.03 -14.30 -5.86
N SER A 255 27.32 -14.37 -5.52
CA SER A 255 28.17 -13.17 -5.36
C SER A 255 28.21 -12.30 -6.60
N ASP A 256 28.19 -12.92 -7.78
CA ASP A 256 28.28 -12.22 -9.07
C ASP A 256 26.94 -11.58 -9.48
N ALA A 257 25.83 -12.01 -8.83
CA ALA A 257 24.49 -11.48 -9.05
C ALA A 257 24.02 -10.48 -7.97
N ARG A 258 24.85 -10.20 -6.96
CA ARG A 258 24.49 -9.25 -5.89
C ARG A 258 24.58 -7.83 -6.38
N LEU A 259 23.49 -7.11 -6.17
CA LEU A 259 23.37 -5.69 -6.51
C LEU A 259 22.80 -4.92 -5.32
N ASP A 260 23.13 -3.66 -5.26
CA ASP A 260 22.49 -2.68 -4.40
C ASP A 260 21.54 -1.82 -5.24
N ALA A 261 20.45 -1.35 -4.64
CA ALA A 261 19.53 -0.43 -5.28
C ALA A 261 19.18 0.72 -4.34
N TRP A 262 18.91 1.89 -4.92
CA TRP A 262 18.48 3.07 -4.18
C TRP A 262 17.18 3.62 -4.78
N GLN A 263 16.32 4.11 -3.92
CA GLN A 263 15.06 4.71 -4.34
C GLN A 263 14.71 5.89 -3.46
N GLY A 264 14.38 7.01 -4.07
CA GLY A 264 13.82 8.19 -3.42
C GLY A 264 12.42 8.48 -3.90
N GLY A 265 11.59 9.04 -3.03
CA GLY A 265 10.22 9.45 -3.37
C GLY A 265 9.82 10.73 -2.67
N LEU A 266 8.98 11.50 -3.33
CA LEU A 266 8.38 12.72 -2.80
C LEU A 266 6.90 12.74 -3.16
N VAL A 267 6.05 13.01 -2.17
CA VAL A 267 4.62 13.26 -2.37
C VAL A 267 4.28 14.63 -1.81
N LEU A 268 3.67 15.45 -2.65
CA LEU A 268 3.09 16.73 -2.25
C LEU A 268 1.58 16.62 -2.41
N SER A 269 0.83 16.83 -1.33
CA SER A 269 -0.63 16.71 -1.33
C SER A 269 -1.28 17.99 -0.86
N HIS A 270 -2.30 18.44 -1.59
CA HIS A 270 -3.18 19.53 -1.18
C HIS A 270 -4.60 18.98 -1.08
N THR A 271 -5.19 19.07 0.10
CA THR A 271 -6.56 18.62 0.38
C THR A 271 -7.42 19.81 0.80
N ASN A 272 -8.61 19.91 0.22
CA ASN A 272 -9.64 20.87 0.62
C ASN A 272 -11.02 20.17 0.61
N ASP A 273 -12.08 20.92 0.89
CA ASP A 273 -13.45 20.41 0.95
C ASP A 273 -13.95 19.81 -0.38
N SER A 274 -13.36 20.20 -1.49
CA SER A 274 -13.73 19.72 -2.83
C SER A 274 -12.98 18.48 -3.27
N GLY A 275 -11.84 18.17 -2.66
CA GLY A 275 -11.05 17.00 -3.06
C GLY A 275 -9.57 17.11 -2.71
N VAL A 276 -8.78 16.32 -3.43
CA VAL A 276 -7.34 16.21 -3.21
C VAL A 276 -6.58 16.30 -4.53
N ASN A 277 -5.43 16.97 -4.50
CA ASN A 277 -4.45 16.97 -5.58
C ASN A 277 -3.12 16.47 -5.05
N LYS A 278 -2.43 15.63 -5.81
CA LYS A 278 -1.12 15.08 -5.44
C LYS A 278 -0.14 15.19 -6.59
N VAL A 279 1.08 15.56 -6.28
CA VAL A 279 2.26 15.35 -7.12
C VAL A 279 3.08 14.24 -6.50
N ILE A 280 3.45 13.26 -7.30
CA ILE A 280 4.28 12.12 -6.89
C ILE A 280 5.52 12.11 -7.78
N LEU A 281 6.69 12.02 -7.15
CA LEU A 281 7.98 11.86 -7.82
C LEU A 281 8.69 10.66 -7.21
N ARG A 282 9.25 9.79 -8.06
CA ARG A 282 10.13 8.70 -7.68
C ARG A 282 11.34 8.67 -8.60
N TYR A 283 12.51 8.49 -8.00
CA TYR A 283 13.75 8.16 -8.67
C TYR A 283 14.26 6.82 -8.13
N SER A 284 14.70 5.94 -9.00
CA SER A 284 15.27 4.66 -8.59
C SER A 284 16.54 4.37 -9.40
N ASP A 285 17.54 3.84 -8.71
CA ASP A 285 18.81 3.38 -9.25
C ASP A 285 18.90 1.86 -9.07
N ASN A 286 19.26 1.14 -10.10
CA ASN A 286 19.24 -0.32 -10.20
C ASN A 286 17.87 -0.96 -9.91
N SER A 287 16.78 -0.22 -10.03
CA SER A 287 15.42 -0.74 -9.77
C SER A 287 14.34 0.12 -10.42
N ASP A 288 13.11 -0.35 -10.37
CA ASP A 288 11.94 0.42 -10.73
C ASP A 288 11.10 0.75 -9.48
N ASN A 289 9.93 0.19 -9.32
CA ASN A 289 9.02 0.48 -8.19
C ASN A 289 9.40 -0.27 -6.90
N SER A 290 10.35 -1.19 -6.94
CA SER A 290 10.80 -1.96 -5.79
C SER A 290 12.31 -2.17 -5.79
N VAL A 291 12.98 -1.83 -4.69
CA VAL A 291 14.41 -2.09 -4.52
C VAL A 291 14.75 -3.58 -4.29
N TYR A 292 13.74 -4.45 -4.22
CA TYR A 292 13.97 -5.89 -4.27
C TYR A 292 14.39 -6.38 -5.65
N ASN A 293 13.73 -5.84 -6.69
CA ASN A 293 13.91 -6.26 -8.08
C ASN A 293 15.01 -5.39 -8.70
N LYS A 294 16.22 -5.89 -8.66
CA LYS A 294 17.40 -5.17 -9.08
C LYS A 294 17.80 -5.55 -10.50
N THR A 295 18.17 -4.56 -11.28
CA THR A 295 18.68 -4.70 -12.63
C THR A 295 19.87 -3.75 -12.73
N ASP A 296 21.02 -4.26 -13.12
CA ASP A 296 22.25 -3.49 -13.25
C ASP A 296 22.09 -2.39 -14.31
N ASP A 297 22.65 -1.22 -14.04
CA ASP A 297 22.57 -0.02 -14.88
C ASP A 297 21.15 0.54 -15.10
N LEU A 298 20.12 0.01 -14.43
CA LEU A 298 18.76 0.51 -14.59
C LEU A 298 18.55 1.80 -13.78
N THR A 299 18.14 2.84 -14.45
CA THR A 299 17.62 4.07 -13.84
C THR A 299 16.15 4.25 -14.24
N THR A 300 15.30 4.52 -13.27
CA THR A 300 13.89 4.87 -13.55
C THR A 300 13.46 6.15 -12.86
N VAL A 301 12.62 6.90 -13.56
CA VAL A 301 11.95 8.09 -13.02
C VAL A 301 10.46 7.92 -13.20
N TYR A 302 9.70 8.14 -12.15
CA TYR A 302 8.25 8.23 -12.20
C TYR A 302 7.80 9.59 -11.70
N ALA A 303 6.95 10.27 -12.45
CA ALA A 303 6.34 11.52 -12.07
C ALA A 303 4.85 11.48 -12.40
N SER A 304 4.00 11.92 -11.47
CA SER A 304 2.58 12.00 -11.73
C SER A 304 1.92 13.20 -11.04
N PHE A 305 0.83 13.64 -11.63
CA PHE A 305 -0.13 14.54 -11.04
C PHE A 305 -1.49 13.87 -11.05
N GLU A 306 -2.08 13.66 -9.88
CA GLU A 306 -3.37 13.01 -9.73
C GLU A 306 -4.27 13.79 -8.78
N GLY A 307 -5.54 13.54 -8.88
CA GLY A 307 -6.47 14.09 -7.92
C GLY A 307 -7.92 13.73 -8.17
N SER A 308 -8.73 14.28 -7.29
CA SER A 308 -10.18 14.24 -7.39
C SER A 308 -10.76 15.60 -7.05
N HIS A 309 -11.86 15.96 -7.72
CA HIS A 309 -12.60 17.17 -7.42
C HIS A 309 -14.10 16.94 -7.46
N LYS A 310 -14.77 17.33 -6.40
CA LYS A 310 -16.21 17.29 -6.26
C LYS A 310 -16.79 18.64 -6.62
N PHE A 311 -17.54 18.72 -7.73
CA PHE A 311 -18.20 19.95 -8.18
C PHE A 311 -19.53 20.18 -7.46
N THR A 312 -20.28 19.09 -7.26
CA THR A 312 -21.55 19.04 -6.53
C THR A 312 -21.64 17.73 -5.75
N GLN A 313 -22.72 17.52 -5.01
CA GLN A 313 -22.96 16.24 -4.36
C GLN A 313 -23.09 15.08 -5.37
N GLN A 314 -23.55 15.36 -6.59
CA GLN A 314 -23.77 14.38 -7.64
C GLN A 314 -22.62 14.27 -8.63
N ALA A 315 -21.80 15.31 -8.82
CA ALA A 315 -20.79 15.33 -9.88
C ALA A 315 -19.39 15.49 -9.31
N GLN A 316 -18.53 14.55 -9.67
CA GLN A 316 -17.09 14.60 -9.36
C GLN A 316 -16.25 14.08 -10.54
N ILE A 317 -14.96 14.37 -10.48
CA ILE A 317 -13.97 13.91 -11.44
C ILE A 317 -12.74 13.36 -10.70
N GLU A 318 -12.16 12.31 -11.25
CA GLU A 318 -10.81 11.86 -10.93
C GLU A 318 -9.93 12.01 -12.16
N TYR A 319 -8.65 12.25 -11.96
CA TYR A 319 -7.69 12.43 -13.05
C TYR A 319 -6.29 12.01 -12.65
N LEU A 320 -5.51 11.63 -13.66
CA LEU A 320 -4.10 11.27 -13.57
C LEU A 320 -3.38 11.73 -14.84
N LEU A 321 -2.24 12.40 -14.65
CA LEU A 321 -1.18 12.54 -15.65
C LEU A 321 0.03 11.79 -15.12
N ALA A 322 0.64 10.94 -15.92
CA ALA A 322 1.77 10.13 -15.52
C ALA A 322 2.88 10.12 -16.58
N PHE A 323 4.10 10.16 -16.08
CA PHE A 323 5.33 10.01 -16.85
C PHE A 323 6.19 8.94 -16.20
N HIS A 324 6.76 8.05 -17.01
CA HIS A 324 7.71 7.05 -16.55
C HIS A 324 8.85 6.94 -17.56
N ASP A 325 10.08 7.08 -17.09
CA ASP A 325 11.30 6.87 -17.86
C ASP A 325 11.97 5.59 -17.40
N TYR A 326 12.31 4.72 -18.32
CA TYR A 326 13.01 3.46 -18.10
C TYR A 326 14.28 3.48 -18.95
N ASP A 327 15.43 3.60 -18.29
CA ASP A 327 16.76 3.65 -18.94
C ASP A 327 17.65 2.57 -18.32
N ASN A 328 17.99 1.57 -19.12
CA ASN A 328 18.85 0.45 -18.76
C ASN A 328 20.10 0.41 -19.64
N GLY A 329 20.87 1.51 -19.63
CA GLY A 329 22.11 1.66 -20.39
C GLY A 329 21.91 2.02 -21.88
N LYS A 330 22.98 2.46 -22.52
CA LYS A 330 22.92 3.18 -23.81
C LYS A 330 22.36 2.41 -24.99
N ASP A 331 22.52 1.10 -25.04
CA ASP A 331 22.18 0.30 -26.21
C ASP A 331 21.02 -0.68 -25.96
N ASN A 332 20.30 -0.50 -24.85
CA ASN A 332 19.17 -1.37 -24.51
C ASN A 332 17.93 -1.02 -25.34
N THR A 333 17.39 -2.00 -26.05
CA THR A 333 16.20 -1.85 -26.88
C THR A 333 14.92 -1.61 -26.08
N ASP A 334 14.95 -1.88 -24.76
CA ASP A 334 13.80 -1.71 -23.87
C ASP A 334 13.71 -0.31 -23.28
N ASN A 335 14.72 0.54 -23.50
CA ASN A 335 14.72 1.92 -23.03
C ASN A 335 13.56 2.69 -23.65
N ARG A 336 12.74 3.29 -22.79
CA ARG A 336 11.49 3.91 -23.23
C ARG A 336 10.95 4.94 -22.24
N LYS A 337 10.17 5.84 -22.78
CA LYS A 337 9.42 6.85 -22.03
C LYS A 337 7.93 6.63 -22.19
N ASN A 338 7.23 6.64 -21.11
CA ASN A 338 5.78 6.48 -21.02
C ASN A 338 5.12 7.82 -20.70
N TYR A 339 4.04 8.13 -21.41
CA TYR A 339 3.19 9.30 -21.18
C TYR A 339 1.75 8.84 -21.09
N GLY A 340 1.10 9.09 -19.96
CA GLY A 340 -0.27 8.67 -19.69
C GLY A 340 -1.15 9.80 -19.23
N ALA A 341 -2.42 9.76 -19.64
CA ALA A 341 -3.46 10.64 -19.13
C ALA A 341 -4.75 9.86 -18.94
N ILE A 342 -5.40 10.01 -17.79
CA ILE A 342 -6.69 9.39 -17.48
C ILE A 342 -7.58 10.46 -16.87
N VAL A 343 -8.83 10.51 -17.33
CA VAL A 343 -9.89 11.31 -16.69
C VAL A 343 -11.12 10.45 -16.48
N ARG A 344 -11.75 10.57 -15.30
CA ARG A 344 -12.93 9.80 -14.93
C ARG A 344 -13.98 10.71 -14.32
N PRO A 345 -14.80 11.39 -15.13
CA PRO A 345 -16.00 12.05 -14.62
C PRO A 345 -17.01 11.01 -14.13
N MET A 346 -17.63 11.31 -12.99
CA MET A 346 -18.58 10.43 -12.30
C MET A 346 -19.83 11.22 -11.95
N TYR A 347 -20.99 10.63 -12.18
CA TYR A 347 -22.26 11.19 -11.78
C TYR A 347 -23.02 10.22 -10.88
N PHE A 348 -23.37 10.70 -9.69
CA PHE A 348 -24.09 9.95 -8.66
C PHE A 348 -25.57 10.34 -8.72
N TRP A 349 -26.39 9.45 -9.26
CA TRP A 349 -27.83 9.65 -9.37
C TRP A 349 -28.51 9.70 -8.01
N ASN A 350 -28.03 8.87 -7.09
CA ASN A 350 -28.40 8.78 -5.68
C ASN A 350 -27.31 8.01 -4.93
N ASP A 351 -27.56 7.68 -3.66
CA ASP A 351 -26.59 6.98 -2.81
C ASP A 351 -26.27 5.55 -3.29
N VAL A 352 -27.09 4.99 -4.17
CA VAL A 352 -26.95 3.60 -4.67
C VAL A 352 -26.43 3.56 -6.10
N HIS A 353 -26.88 4.45 -6.96
CA HIS A 353 -26.60 4.39 -8.41
C HIS A 353 -25.64 5.49 -8.87
N SER A 354 -24.65 5.10 -9.65
CA SER A 354 -23.75 6.07 -10.32
C SER A 354 -23.35 5.61 -11.72
N THR A 355 -23.04 6.57 -12.57
CA THR A 355 -22.50 6.36 -13.91
C THR A 355 -21.15 7.02 -14.00
N TRP A 356 -20.14 6.26 -14.43
CA TRP A 356 -18.77 6.71 -14.58
C TRP A 356 -18.34 6.59 -16.04
N LEU A 357 -17.66 7.58 -16.53
CA LEU A 357 -17.00 7.57 -17.82
C LEU A 357 -15.49 7.69 -17.59
N GLU A 358 -14.73 6.72 -18.08
CA GLU A 358 -13.26 6.79 -18.02
C GLU A 358 -12.70 6.91 -19.44
N ALA A 359 -11.91 7.96 -19.66
CA ALA A 359 -11.15 8.14 -20.88
C ALA A 359 -9.66 8.12 -20.54
N GLY A 360 -8.90 7.27 -21.20
CA GLY A 360 -7.47 7.11 -21.02
C GLY A 360 -6.72 7.18 -22.34
N TYR A 361 -5.51 7.73 -22.29
CA TYR A 361 -4.52 7.73 -23.35
C TYR A 361 -3.17 7.32 -22.81
N GLN A 362 -2.45 6.49 -23.55
CA GLN A 362 -1.09 6.07 -23.22
C GLN A 362 -0.23 6.09 -24.48
N ARG A 363 1.01 6.58 -24.33
CA ARG A 363 2.05 6.54 -25.35
C ARG A 363 3.35 6.03 -24.75
N VAL A 364 4.02 5.17 -25.48
CA VAL A 364 5.33 4.59 -25.16
C VAL A 364 6.27 4.89 -26.30
N ASP A 365 7.27 5.74 -26.06
CA ASP A 365 8.32 6.07 -27.04
C ASP A 365 9.59 5.29 -26.70
N TYR A 366 10.10 4.50 -27.62
CA TYR A 366 11.36 3.77 -27.48
C TYR A 366 12.54 4.61 -27.94
N ASP A 367 13.61 4.64 -27.17
CA ASP A 367 14.79 5.46 -27.46
C ASP A 367 15.51 5.06 -28.77
N GLN A 368 15.43 3.79 -29.15
CA GLN A 368 15.96 3.29 -30.44
C GLN A 368 15.00 3.46 -31.62
N GLY A 369 13.91 4.18 -31.41
CA GLY A 369 12.89 4.49 -32.41
C GLY A 369 11.69 3.57 -32.38
N GLY A 370 10.57 4.11 -32.82
CA GLY A 370 9.25 3.48 -32.73
C GLY A 370 8.46 3.95 -31.51
N ASP A 371 7.16 3.93 -31.66
CA ASP A 371 6.24 4.24 -30.57
C ASP A 371 5.02 3.31 -30.62
N ASN A 372 4.48 3.05 -29.42
CA ASN A 372 3.18 2.46 -29.23
C ASN A 372 2.26 3.48 -28.60
N HIS A 373 1.03 3.58 -29.04
CA HIS A 373 0.06 4.47 -28.43
C HIS A 373 -1.36 3.93 -28.57
N GLY A 374 -2.23 4.39 -27.69
CA GLY A 374 -3.62 3.97 -27.71
C GLY A 374 -4.49 4.83 -26.82
N TRP A 375 -5.78 4.68 -26.98
CA TRP A 375 -6.78 5.30 -26.14
C TRP A 375 -7.86 4.29 -25.77
N LYS A 376 -8.52 4.54 -24.64
CA LYS A 376 -9.63 3.72 -24.14
C LYS A 376 -10.74 4.63 -23.66
N LEU A 377 -11.96 4.24 -23.95
CA LEU A 377 -13.16 4.87 -23.39
C LEU A 377 -14.02 3.78 -22.75
N THR A 378 -14.34 3.95 -21.48
CA THR A 378 -15.14 2.99 -20.71
C THR A 378 -16.31 3.71 -20.06
N LEU A 379 -17.51 3.21 -20.30
CA LEU A 379 -18.72 3.61 -19.57
C LEU A 379 -19.04 2.54 -18.54
N SER A 380 -19.24 2.93 -17.30
CA SER A 380 -19.57 2.04 -16.20
C SER A 380 -20.85 2.51 -15.52
N GLN A 381 -21.82 1.62 -15.37
CA GLN A 381 -22.98 1.81 -14.50
C GLN A 381 -22.75 1.03 -13.21
N ASN A 382 -22.78 1.72 -12.07
CA ASN A 382 -22.42 1.17 -10.78
C ASN A 382 -23.60 1.18 -9.83
N ILE A 383 -23.63 0.18 -8.97
CA ILE A 383 -24.58 0.05 -7.85
C ILE A 383 -23.73 -0.12 -6.59
N ALA A 384 -23.88 0.80 -5.64
CA ALA A 384 -23.28 0.70 -4.31
C ALA A 384 -24.30 0.10 -3.33
N ILE A 385 -23.83 -0.71 -2.41
CA ILE A 385 -24.65 -1.34 -1.37
C ILE A 385 -24.25 -0.75 -0.02
#